data_c773c79c34a7985fd3415cd0c2287ae1
#
_entry.id   c773c79c34a7985fd3415cd0c2287ae1
#
_cell.length_a   1.000
_cell.length_b   1.000
_cell.length_c   1.000
_cell.angle_alpha   90.00
_cell.angle_beta   90.00
_cell.angle_gamma   90.00
#
_symmetry.space_group_name_H-M   'P 1'
#
loop_
_entity.id
_entity.type
_entity.pdbx_description
1 polymer ?
#
loop_
_entity_poly.entity_id
_entity_poly.type
_entity_poly.pdbx_seq_one_letter_code
_entity_poly.pdbx_strand_id
1 'polypeptide(L)'
;MSEPFIVNVSDSPAYAHSQAGKTVHFEDPADRFPDVGINIRVLEPGQPNGMYHSESVQESFLVLGGTPKLILDNEVHQLQPWDFVHCPAGTEHIFVGAGEGPSWILMVGARRPDATITYPRNEVAAAHGASTEKTTDKSREAYAAWTREFSEAKLPWPPAA
;
A
#
# COMPACT_ATOMS: atom_id res chain seq x y z
N MET A 1 8.83 7.39 23.12
CA MET A 1 9.36 7.99 21.86
C MET A 1 10.57 7.19 21.47
N SER A 2 10.58 6.65 20.25
CA SER A 2 11.74 5.92 19.73
C SER A 2 12.97 6.83 19.61
N GLU A 3 14.13 6.29 19.92
CA GLU A 3 15.40 6.97 19.68
C GLU A 3 15.68 7.05 18.17
N PRO A 4 16.45 8.05 17.70
CA PRO A 4 16.89 8.08 16.32
C PRO A 4 17.64 6.81 15.93
N PHE A 5 17.34 6.26 14.77
CA PHE A 5 18.00 5.05 14.27
C PHE A 5 18.32 5.17 12.78
N ILE A 6 19.22 4.32 12.32
CA ILE A 6 19.56 4.13 10.91
C ILE A 6 19.44 2.64 10.63
N VAL A 7 18.66 2.28 9.61
CA VAL A 7 18.50 0.89 9.17
C VAL A 7 18.60 0.81 7.65
N ASN A 8 19.27 -0.21 7.14
CA ASN A 8 19.18 -0.53 5.73
C ASN A 8 17.87 -1.29 5.47
N VAL A 9 17.22 -1.02 4.36
CA VAL A 9 15.96 -1.70 3.99
C VAL A 9 16.12 -3.23 3.98
N SER A 10 17.29 -3.74 3.57
CA SER A 10 17.58 -5.18 3.57
C SER A 10 17.51 -5.82 4.96
N ASP A 11 17.72 -5.04 6.00
CA ASP A 11 17.73 -5.48 7.40
C ASP A 11 16.40 -5.22 8.11
N SER A 12 15.46 -4.56 7.41
CA SER A 12 14.15 -4.25 7.95
C SER A 12 13.20 -5.45 7.88
N PRO A 13 12.33 -5.64 8.87
CA PRO A 13 11.33 -6.71 8.85
C PRO A 13 10.42 -6.59 7.62
N ALA A 14 10.20 -7.71 6.95
CA ALA A 14 9.29 -7.79 5.83
C ALA A 14 8.31 -8.96 6.00
N TYR A 15 7.08 -8.74 5.57
CA TYR A 15 6.01 -9.72 5.66
C TYR A 15 5.30 -9.85 4.32
N ALA A 16 4.93 -11.07 3.96
CA ALA A 16 4.17 -11.39 2.77
C ALA A 16 2.71 -11.71 3.13
N HIS A 17 1.82 -11.20 2.30
CA HIS A 17 0.41 -11.55 2.28
C HIS A 17 0.05 -12.02 0.86
N SER A 18 -0.61 -13.18 0.73
CA SER A 18 -0.85 -13.82 -0.57
C SER A 18 -1.60 -12.93 -1.58
N GLN A 19 -2.47 -12.05 -1.10
CA GLN A 19 -3.33 -11.20 -1.92
C GLN A 19 -2.86 -9.74 -2.01
N ALA A 20 -2.10 -9.25 -1.01
CA ALA A 20 -1.67 -7.85 -0.92
C ALA A 20 -0.16 -7.63 -1.14
N GLY A 21 0.55 -8.66 -1.60
CA GLY A 21 1.99 -8.57 -1.82
C GLY A 21 2.81 -8.57 -0.53
N LYS A 22 3.96 -7.91 -0.55
CA LYS A 22 4.89 -7.86 0.59
C LYS A 22 5.00 -6.43 1.11
N THR A 23 5.28 -6.31 2.41
CA THR A 23 5.47 -5.01 3.06
C THR A 23 6.76 -5.03 3.88
N VAL A 24 7.61 -4.03 3.67
CA VAL A 24 8.77 -3.74 4.53
C VAL A 24 8.35 -2.71 5.57
N HIS A 25 8.61 -2.99 6.83
CA HIS A 25 8.26 -2.12 7.95
C HIS A 25 9.52 -1.46 8.52
N PHE A 26 9.44 -0.16 8.79
CA PHE A 26 10.51 0.63 9.43
C PHE A 26 10.24 0.92 10.89
N GLU A 27 9.04 0.64 11.36
CA GLU A 27 8.62 0.88 12.73
C GLU A 27 8.26 -0.41 13.45
N ASP A 28 8.50 -0.47 14.75
CA ASP A 28 7.99 -1.54 15.59
C ASP A 28 6.47 -1.35 15.77
N PRO A 29 5.66 -2.40 15.63
CA PRO A 29 4.21 -2.33 15.90
C PRO A 29 3.87 -1.82 17.31
N ALA A 30 4.78 -2.00 18.28
CA ALA A 30 4.62 -1.52 19.66
C ALA A 30 5.11 -0.07 19.89
N ASP A 31 5.91 0.49 18.98
CA ASP A 31 6.44 1.86 19.06
C ASP A 31 6.36 2.55 17.69
N ARG A 32 5.14 2.81 17.25
CA ARG A 32 4.84 3.41 15.95
C ARG A 32 5.23 4.88 15.90
N PHE A 33 5.61 5.34 14.71
CA PHE A 33 5.79 6.77 14.46
C PHE A 33 4.47 7.51 14.69
N PRO A 34 4.46 8.59 15.48
CA PRO A 34 3.21 9.23 15.90
C PRO A 34 2.45 9.94 14.77
N ASP A 35 3.17 10.56 13.84
CA ASP A 35 2.60 11.49 12.87
C ASP A 35 2.44 10.90 11.47
N VAL A 36 3.21 9.87 11.15
CA VAL A 36 3.22 9.23 9.81
C VAL A 36 3.39 7.72 9.90
N GLY A 37 2.80 7.00 8.95
CA GLY A 37 3.15 5.62 8.65
C GLY A 37 4.04 5.58 7.42
N ILE A 38 5.15 4.86 7.48
CA ILE A 38 6.09 4.73 6.37
C ILE A 38 6.38 3.25 6.15
N ASN A 39 6.21 2.79 4.93
CA ASN A 39 6.56 1.42 4.55
C ASN A 39 6.94 1.35 3.06
N ILE A 40 7.52 0.23 2.65
CA ILE A 40 7.66 -0.09 1.22
C ILE A 40 6.76 -1.27 0.92
N ARG A 41 5.91 -1.10 -0.08
CA ARG A 41 5.06 -2.15 -0.62
C ARG A 41 5.69 -2.75 -1.87
N VAL A 42 5.69 -4.09 -1.96
CA VAL A 42 6.17 -4.84 -3.12
C VAL A 42 5.03 -5.69 -3.66
N LEU A 43 4.65 -5.42 -4.91
CA LEU A 43 3.50 -6.03 -5.56
C LEU A 43 3.94 -6.81 -6.79
N GLU A 44 3.63 -8.09 -6.84
CA GLU A 44 3.76 -8.88 -8.08
C GLU A 44 2.70 -8.42 -9.10
N PRO A 45 2.92 -8.64 -10.41
CA PRO A 45 1.93 -8.30 -11.42
C PRO A 45 0.53 -8.87 -11.09
N GLY A 46 -0.47 -7.99 -11.10
CA GLY A 46 -1.86 -8.32 -10.76
C GLY A 46 -2.21 -8.22 -9.27
N GLN A 47 -1.25 -8.07 -8.37
CA GLN A 47 -1.54 -7.93 -6.93
C GLN A 47 -1.90 -6.48 -6.57
N PRO A 48 -3.06 -6.22 -5.95
CA PRO A 48 -3.35 -4.92 -5.33
C PRO A 48 -2.62 -4.80 -3.98
N ASN A 49 -2.36 -3.56 -3.54
CA ASN A 49 -1.81 -3.33 -2.20
C ASN A 49 -2.88 -3.36 -1.08
N GLY A 50 -4.13 -3.49 -1.45
CA GLY A 50 -5.27 -3.50 -0.54
C GLY A 50 -6.59 -3.38 -1.30
N MET A 51 -7.63 -2.92 -0.62
CA MET A 51 -8.91 -2.56 -1.23
C MET A 51 -8.92 -1.08 -1.59
N TYR A 52 -9.55 -0.72 -2.69
CA TYR A 52 -9.80 0.64 -3.11
C TYR A 52 -10.46 1.43 -1.99
N HIS A 53 -9.89 2.56 -1.63
CA HIS A 53 -10.27 3.31 -0.44
C HIS A 53 -9.94 4.79 -0.55
N SER A 54 -10.50 5.56 0.38
CA SER A 54 -10.08 6.92 0.69
C SER A 54 -9.86 7.07 2.19
N GLU A 55 -8.87 7.87 2.56
CA GLU A 55 -8.60 8.22 3.96
C GLU A 55 -8.91 9.70 4.23
N SER A 56 -9.30 10.02 5.46
CA SER A 56 -9.51 11.41 5.90
C SER A 56 -8.20 12.17 6.16
N VAL A 57 -7.08 11.54 5.87
CA VAL A 57 -5.72 12.08 5.93
C VAL A 57 -5.06 12.00 4.57
N GLN A 58 -3.99 12.77 4.38
CA GLN A 58 -3.23 12.72 3.13
C GLN A 58 -2.27 11.53 3.09
N GLU A 59 -2.01 11.06 1.89
CA GLU A 59 -1.00 10.05 1.60
C GLU A 59 -0.11 10.49 0.44
N SER A 60 1.12 9.99 0.43
CA SER A 60 2.06 10.26 -0.65
C SER A 60 2.85 9.00 -0.96
N PHE A 61 3.19 8.83 -2.24
CA PHE A 61 3.80 7.62 -2.74
C PHE A 61 4.93 7.95 -3.72
N LEU A 62 5.96 7.13 -3.72
CA LEU A 62 7.04 7.21 -4.70
C LEU A 62 7.29 5.82 -5.27
N VAL A 63 7.20 5.68 -6.58
CA VAL A 63 7.56 4.43 -7.27
C VAL A 63 9.08 4.30 -7.26
N LEU A 64 9.60 3.28 -6.60
CA LEU A 64 11.04 3.00 -6.51
C LEU A 64 11.52 2.09 -7.64
N GLY A 65 10.62 1.26 -8.19
CA GLY A 65 10.94 0.32 -9.26
C GLY A 65 9.69 -0.39 -9.77
N GLY A 66 9.80 -1.01 -10.94
CA GLY A 66 8.67 -1.62 -11.62
C GLY A 66 7.73 -0.60 -12.25
N THR A 67 6.60 -1.08 -12.77
CA THR A 67 5.61 -0.27 -13.50
C THR A 67 4.20 -0.54 -12.98
N PRO A 68 3.87 -0.13 -11.73
CA PRO A 68 2.55 -0.37 -11.17
C PRO A 68 1.46 0.43 -11.89
N LYS A 69 0.22 -0.01 -11.73
CA LYS A 69 -0.96 0.79 -12.03
C LYS A 69 -1.45 1.46 -10.76
N LEU A 70 -1.93 2.68 -10.89
CA LEU A 70 -2.71 3.39 -9.90
C LEU A 70 -4.12 3.56 -10.42
N ILE A 71 -5.10 3.10 -9.66
CA ILE A 71 -6.51 3.45 -9.88
C ILE A 71 -6.77 4.65 -8.98
N LEU A 72 -7.06 5.79 -9.58
CA LEU A 72 -7.24 7.08 -8.92
C LEU A 72 -8.54 7.70 -9.44
N ASP A 73 -9.50 7.95 -8.56
CA ASP A 73 -10.79 8.55 -8.91
C ASP A 73 -11.46 7.92 -10.16
N ASN A 74 -11.50 6.58 -10.21
CA ASN A 74 -12.02 5.75 -11.31
C ASN A 74 -11.16 5.70 -12.59
N GLU A 75 -10.01 6.33 -12.65
CA GLU A 75 -9.10 6.28 -13.79
C GLU A 75 -7.90 5.37 -13.50
N VAL A 76 -7.43 4.65 -14.51
CA VAL A 76 -6.23 3.81 -14.42
C VAL A 76 -5.04 4.57 -15.00
N HIS A 77 -4.04 4.82 -14.16
CA HIS A 77 -2.78 5.45 -14.54
C HIS A 77 -1.66 4.41 -14.52
N GLN A 78 -0.91 4.32 -15.62
CA GLN A 78 0.32 3.53 -15.65
C GLN A 78 1.46 4.38 -15.11
N LEU A 79 2.14 3.89 -14.08
CA LEU A 79 3.27 4.58 -13.46
C LEU A 79 4.60 3.94 -13.87
N GLN A 80 5.66 4.70 -13.66
CA GLN A 80 7.05 4.29 -13.90
C GLN A 80 7.94 4.68 -12.69
N PRO A 81 9.15 4.14 -12.59
CA PRO A 81 10.08 4.51 -11.52
C PRO A 81 10.27 6.02 -11.42
N TRP A 82 10.26 6.50 -10.17
CA TRP A 82 10.39 7.91 -9.77
C TRP A 82 9.14 8.77 -9.97
N ASP A 83 8.02 8.20 -10.42
CA ASP A 83 6.74 8.91 -10.35
C ASP A 83 6.35 9.13 -8.88
N PHE A 84 6.04 10.38 -8.56
CA PHE A 84 5.52 10.77 -7.26
C PHE A 84 4.03 11.02 -7.35
N VAL A 85 3.28 10.45 -6.42
CA VAL A 85 1.83 10.61 -6.30
C VAL A 85 1.51 11.26 -4.96
N HIS A 86 0.66 12.27 -4.97
CA HIS A 86 0.11 12.87 -3.77
C HIS A 86 -1.41 12.76 -3.78
N CYS A 87 -1.94 12.13 -2.76
CA CYS A 87 -3.38 11.99 -2.53
C CYS A 87 -3.78 12.87 -1.34
N PRO A 88 -4.41 14.03 -1.56
CA PRO A 88 -5.08 14.77 -0.50
C PRO A 88 -6.10 13.90 0.24
N ALA A 89 -6.49 14.31 1.44
CA ALA A 89 -7.54 13.64 2.20
C ALA A 89 -8.82 13.48 1.35
N GLY A 90 -9.42 12.31 1.38
CA GLY A 90 -10.62 11.96 0.62
C GLY A 90 -10.37 11.45 -0.80
N THR A 91 -9.13 11.40 -1.27
CA THR A 91 -8.81 10.86 -2.60
C THR A 91 -9.00 9.34 -2.63
N GLU A 92 -9.85 8.86 -3.52
CA GLU A 92 -10.08 7.42 -3.70
C GLU A 92 -8.99 6.80 -4.58
N HIS A 93 -8.29 5.77 -4.08
CA HIS A 93 -7.20 5.18 -4.81
C HIS A 93 -6.87 3.74 -4.39
N ILE A 94 -6.10 3.03 -5.26
CA ILE A 94 -5.42 1.76 -4.98
C ILE A 94 -4.29 1.54 -5.98
N PHE A 95 -3.18 0.93 -5.53
CA PHE A 95 -2.12 0.45 -6.41
C PHE A 95 -2.30 -1.01 -6.76
N VAL A 96 -1.93 -1.36 -7.98
CA VAL A 96 -1.90 -2.74 -8.48
C VAL A 96 -0.55 -2.99 -9.16
N GLY A 97 0.13 -4.05 -8.79
CA GLY A 97 1.34 -4.48 -9.48
C GLY A 97 1.06 -4.76 -10.96
N ALA A 98 1.99 -4.36 -11.83
CA ALA A 98 1.85 -4.55 -13.28
C ALA A 98 3.23 -4.66 -13.93
N GLY A 99 3.25 -4.90 -15.26
CA GLY A 99 4.50 -5.12 -16.00
C GLY A 99 5.00 -6.56 -15.87
N GLU A 100 6.29 -6.77 -16.10
CA GLU A 100 6.91 -8.10 -16.17
C GLU A 100 7.49 -8.58 -14.83
N GLY A 101 7.56 -7.69 -13.81
CA GLY A 101 8.16 -8.00 -12.52
C GLY A 101 7.52 -7.21 -11.37
N PRO A 102 8.05 -7.36 -10.16
CA PRO A 102 7.49 -6.71 -8.98
C PRO A 102 7.63 -5.18 -9.05
N SER A 103 6.63 -4.50 -8.53
CA SER A 103 6.61 -3.06 -8.35
C SER A 103 6.93 -2.71 -6.90
N TRP A 104 7.79 -1.72 -6.70
CA TRP A 104 8.27 -1.26 -5.40
C TRP A 104 7.81 0.16 -5.17
N ILE A 105 7.07 0.39 -4.11
CA ILE A 105 6.43 1.67 -3.85
C ILE A 105 6.68 2.07 -2.39
N LEU A 106 7.35 3.21 -2.19
CA LEU A 106 7.40 3.87 -0.88
C LEU A 106 6.04 4.50 -0.62
N MET A 107 5.46 4.19 0.53
CA MET A 107 4.16 4.70 0.96
C MET A 107 4.32 5.47 2.26
N VAL A 108 3.78 6.69 2.29
CA VAL A 108 3.78 7.59 3.45
C VAL A 108 2.36 8.09 3.67
N GLY A 109 1.76 7.70 4.78
CA GLY A 109 0.42 8.15 5.19
C GLY A 109 0.50 8.99 6.46
N ALA A 110 -0.19 10.10 6.49
CA ALA A 110 -0.34 10.87 7.72
C ALA A 110 -1.15 10.09 8.77
N ARG A 111 -0.87 10.33 10.04
CA ARG A 111 -1.62 9.73 11.15
C ARG A 111 -2.30 10.79 11.98
N ARG A 112 -3.55 10.54 12.31
CA ARG A 112 -4.32 11.34 13.29
C ARG A 112 -5.18 10.40 14.11
N PRO A 113 -5.44 10.72 15.38
CA PRO A 113 -6.29 9.89 16.24
C PRO A 113 -7.73 9.74 15.74
N ASP A 114 -8.22 10.74 15.01
CA ASP A 114 -9.56 10.81 14.42
C ASP A 114 -9.61 10.44 12.94
N ALA A 115 -8.52 9.88 12.39
CA ALA A 115 -8.49 9.45 10.99
C ALA A 115 -9.53 8.36 10.73
N THR A 116 -10.21 8.50 9.60
CA THR A 116 -11.21 7.55 9.11
C THR A 116 -10.84 7.04 7.73
N ILE A 117 -11.35 5.87 7.39
CA ILE A 117 -11.17 5.24 6.09
C ILE A 117 -12.52 4.80 5.55
N THR A 118 -12.71 4.93 4.25
CA THR A 118 -13.89 4.43 3.54
C THR A 118 -13.44 3.55 2.38
N TYR A 119 -14.09 2.42 2.21
CA TYR A 119 -13.90 1.48 1.11
C TYR A 119 -15.11 1.52 0.19
N PRO A 120 -15.14 2.38 -0.83
CA PRO A 120 -16.25 2.42 -1.76
C PRO A 120 -16.21 1.19 -2.68
N ARG A 121 -17.40 0.69 -3.04
CA ARG A 121 -17.49 -0.24 -4.17
C ARG A 121 -17.08 0.48 -5.45
N ASN A 122 -16.20 -0.12 -6.21
CA ASN A 122 -15.66 0.48 -7.42
C ASN A 122 -15.46 -0.60 -8.50
N GLU A 123 -16.08 -0.43 -9.67
CA GLU A 123 -16.05 -1.43 -10.74
C GLU A 123 -14.68 -1.52 -11.42
N VAL A 124 -13.96 -0.40 -11.52
CA VAL A 124 -12.60 -0.40 -12.09
C VAL A 124 -11.65 -1.18 -11.19
N ALA A 125 -11.69 -0.92 -9.88
CA ALA A 125 -10.90 -1.65 -8.90
C ALA A 125 -11.33 -3.12 -8.78
N ALA A 126 -12.62 -3.43 -8.95
CA ALA A 126 -13.14 -4.80 -8.93
C ALA A 126 -12.53 -5.66 -10.04
N ALA A 127 -12.30 -5.09 -11.22
CA ALA A 127 -11.62 -5.79 -12.33
C ALA A 127 -10.17 -6.21 -11.99
N HIS A 128 -9.60 -5.64 -10.92
CA HIS A 128 -8.27 -5.97 -10.41
C HIS A 128 -8.30 -6.69 -9.04
N GLY A 129 -9.47 -7.16 -8.61
CA GLY A 129 -9.62 -7.82 -7.30
C GLY A 129 -9.44 -6.90 -6.09
N ALA A 130 -9.57 -5.59 -6.28
CA ALA A 130 -9.25 -4.55 -5.31
C ALA A 130 -10.47 -3.75 -4.83
N SER A 131 -11.68 -4.29 -4.96
CA SER A 131 -12.90 -3.62 -4.51
C SER A 131 -13.71 -4.47 -3.54
N THR A 132 -14.39 -3.82 -2.62
CA THR A 132 -15.39 -4.43 -1.76
C THR A 132 -16.68 -4.73 -2.54
N GLU A 133 -17.48 -5.66 -2.05
CA GLU A 133 -18.82 -5.93 -2.63
C GLU A 133 -19.81 -4.79 -2.35
N LYS A 134 -19.65 -4.13 -1.20
CA LYS A 134 -20.50 -3.01 -0.75
C LYS A 134 -19.60 -1.94 -0.13
N THR A 135 -19.95 -0.68 -0.35
CA THR A 135 -19.28 0.44 0.34
C THR A 135 -19.38 0.26 1.85
N THR A 136 -18.25 0.38 2.54
CA THR A 136 -18.16 0.23 4.00
C THR A 136 -17.04 1.10 4.58
N ASP A 137 -17.14 1.47 5.83
CA ASP A 137 -16.10 2.12 6.64
C ASP A 137 -15.36 1.14 7.57
N LYS A 138 -15.69 -0.16 7.43
CA LYS A 138 -15.15 -1.21 8.30
C LYS A 138 -14.17 -2.09 7.55
N SER A 139 -12.89 -2.00 7.89
CA SER A 139 -11.83 -2.83 7.30
C SER A 139 -12.17 -4.34 7.38
N ARG A 140 -12.79 -4.79 8.47
CA ARG A 140 -13.20 -6.19 8.62
C ARG A 140 -14.17 -6.66 7.54
N GLU A 141 -15.09 -5.79 7.11
CA GLU A 141 -16.05 -6.07 6.04
C GLU A 141 -15.36 -5.97 4.67
N ALA A 142 -14.55 -4.92 4.47
CA ALA A 142 -13.82 -4.71 3.23
C ALA A 142 -12.92 -5.90 2.86
N TYR A 143 -12.24 -6.49 3.84
CA TYR A 143 -11.32 -7.61 3.66
C TYR A 143 -11.92 -8.97 4.05
N ALA A 144 -13.23 -9.11 4.10
CA ALA A 144 -13.89 -10.35 4.56
C ALA A 144 -13.51 -11.59 3.71
N ALA A 145 -13.25 -11.41 2.42
CA ALA A 145 -12.87 -12.48 1.50
C ALA A 145 -11.35 -12.78 1.47
N TRP A 146 -10.54 -11.97 2.15
CA TRP A 146 -9.09 -12.14 2.17
C TRP A 146 -8.65 -12.99 3.37
N THR A 147 -7.55 -13.73 3.19
CA THR A 147 -6.89 -14.37 4.32
C THR A 147 -6.36 -13.32 5.30
N ARG A 148 -6.11 -13.72 6.54
CA ARG A 148 -5.45 -12.89 7.56
C ARG A 148 -4.04 -13.35 7.86
N GLU A 149 -3.54 -14.29 7.06
CA GLU A 149 -2.25 -14.90 7.29
C GLU A 149 -1.15 -14.05 6.65
N PHE A 150 -0.13 -13.78 7.46
CA PHE A 150 1.12 -13.16 7.05
C PHE A 150 2.26 -14.12 7.34
N SER A 151 3.25 -14.14 6.49
CA SER A 151 4.50 -14.87 6.69
C SER A 151 5.69 -13.93 6.61
N GLU A 152 6.77 -14.25 7.33
CA GLU A 152 8.03 -13.51 7.15
C GLU A 152 8.50 -13.63 5.71
N ALA A 153 9.04 -12.54 5.18
CA ALA A 153 9.54 -12.47 3.82
C ALA A 153 10.98 -11.93 3.80
N LYS A 154 11.75 -12.40 2.81
CA LYS A 154 13.01 -11.77 2.41
C LYS A 154 12.82 -11.20 1.03
N LEU A 155 13.35 -10.01 0.81
CA LEU A 155 13.25 -9.32 -0.46
C LEU A 155 14.64 -9.14 -1.06
N PRO A 156 14.82 -9.34 -2.38
CA PRO A 156 16.03 -8.95 -3.06
C PRO A 156 16.12 -7.42 -3.04
N TRP A 157 17.05 -6.89 -2.28
CA TRP A 157 17.25 -5.46 -2.18
C TRP A 157 18.68 -5.10 -2.63
N PRO A 158 18.91 -3.99 -3.38
CA PRO A 158 17.90 -3.12 -3.99
C PRO A 158 17.10 -3.83 -5.08
N PRO A 159 15.90 -3.27 -5.48
CA PRO A 159 15.16 -3.81 -6.61
C PRO A 159 16.06 -3.80 -7.85
N ALA A 160 15.94 -4.82 -8.69
CA ALA A 160 16.63 -4.84 -9.96
C ALA A 160 16.20 -3.62 -10.80
N ALA A 161 17.19 -3.00 -11.46
CA ALA A 161 16.96 -1.85 -12.31
C ALA A 161 16.11 -2.21 -13.53
#